data_def67dbab7bd8075cd4cb68cc63ef403
#
_entry.id   def67dbab7bd8075cd4cb68cc63ef403
#
_cell.length_a   1.000
_cell.length_b   1.000
_cell.length_c   1.000
_cell.angle_alpha   90.00
_cell.angle_beta   90.00
_cell.angle_gamma   90.00
#
_symmetry.space_group_name_H-M   'P 1'
#
loop_
_entity.id
_entity.type
_entity.pdbx_description
1 polymer ?
#
loop_
_entity_poly.entity_id
_entity_poly.type
_entity_poly.pdbx_seq_one_letter_code
_entity_poly.pdbx_strand_id
1 'polypeptide(L)'
;IEEPVNSPTFTIIQEYHDGRLPLYHFDVYRIGDIEEMDELGYEEYFYSEGVCLIEWSSLIKEIIPEDAIEIVIEKNLEKGFDYRKITILDR
;
A
#
# COMPACT_ATOMS: atom_id res chain seq x y z
N ILE A 1 -1.79 15.94 -5.36
CA ILE A 1 -2.21 15.94 -3.94
C ILE A 1 -1.33 16.91 -3.18
N GLU A 2 -1.93 17.90 -2.56
CA GLU A 2 -1.17 18.96 -1.84
C GLU A 2 -0.95 18.62 -0.37
N GLU A 3 -1.83 17.85 0.24
CA GLU A 3 -1.63 17.48 1.64
C GLU A 3 -0.55 16.39 1.78
N PRO A 4 0.19 16.37 2.91
CA PRO A 4 1.24 15.37 3.12
C PRO A 4 0.69 13.96 3.12
N VAL A 5 1.34 13.07 2.39
CA VAL A 5 0.98 11.65 2.36
C VAL A 5 1.89 10.91 3.32
N ASN A 6 1.33 10.48 4.44
CA ASN A 6 2.05 9.77 5.49
C ASN A 6 1.56 8.34 5.60
N SER A 7 2.39 7.46 6.16
CA SER A 7 2.00 6.07 6.36
C SER A 7 0.88 5.98 7.42
N PRO A 8 -0.24 5.31 7.11
CA PRO A 8 -1.37 5.19 8.04
C PRO A 8 -1.21 3.99 8.99
N THR A 9 -0.07 3.90 9.68
CA THR A 9 0.26 2.74 10.52
C THR A 9 -0.80 2.47 11.60
N PHE A 10 -1.42 3.51 12.13
CA PHE A 10 -2.42 3.36 13.20
C PHE A 10 -3.85 3.28 12.68
N THR A 11 -4.13 3.92 11.53
CA THR A 11 -5.50 3.98 10.99
C THR A 11 -5.76 2.93 9.92
N ILE A 12 -4.71 2.31 9.41
CA ILE A 12 -4.71 1.30 8.34
C ILE A 12 -5.03 1.90 6.97
N ILE A 13 -6.04 2.74 6.85
CA ILE A 13 -6.41 3.41 5.60
C ILE A 13 -6.41 4.92 5.80
N GLN A 14 -5.81 5.64 4.86
CA GLN A 14 -5.89 7.08 4.78
C GLN A 14 -6.34 7.46 3.38
N GLU A 15 -7.36 8.32 3.28
CA GLU A 15 -7.93 8.72 2.00
C GLU A 15 -7.53 10.16 1.66
N TYR A 16 -7.17 10.40 0.41
CA TYR A 16 -6.79 11.71 -0.11
C TYR A 16 -7.62 11.99 -1.35
N HIS A 17 -8.41 13.05 -1.32
CA HIS A 17 -9.36 13.37 -2.40
C HIS A 17 -9.06 14.68 -3.12
N ASP A 18 -7.96 15.35 -2.79
CA ASP A 18 -7.61 16.66 -3.35
C ASP A 18 -6.85 16.60 -4.68
N GLY A 19 -6.50 15.42 -5.15
CA GLY A 19 -5.83 15.23 -6.45
C GLY A 19 -6.81 14.93 -7.56
N ARG A 20 -6.26 14.65 -8.76
CA ARG A 20 -7.07 14.30 -9.94
C ARG A 20 -7.87 13.01 -9.73
N LEU A 21 -7.27 12.04 -9.05
CA LEU A 21 -7.90 10.78 -8.67
C LEU A 21 -7.80 10.62 -7.16
N PRO A 22 -8.77 9.95 -6.54
CA PRO A 22 -8.61 9.60 -5.12
C PRO A 22 -7.39 8.70 -4.92
N LEU A 23 -6.66 8.94 -3.83
CA LEU A 23 -5.57 8.07 -3.39
C LEU A 23 -6.00 7.42 -2.08
N TYR A 24 -5.94 6.09 -2.05
CA TYR A 24 -6.23 5.32 -0.86
C TYR A 24 -4.94 4.66 -0.40
N HIS A 25 -4.39 5.13 0.71
CA HIS A 25 -3.12 4.65 1.24
C HIS A 25 -3.40 3.67 2.38
N PHE A 26 -2.99 2.42 2.17
CA PHE A 26 -3.15 1.34 3.15
C PHE A 26 -1.80 1.02 3.78
N ASP A 27 -1.80 0.79 5.07
CA ASP A 27 -0.68 0.16 5.76
C ASP A 27 -1.25 -1.04 6.52
N VAL A 28 -0.96 -2.24 6.02
CA VAL A 28 -1.55 -3.46 6.57
C VAL A 28 -0.60 -4.19 7.54
N TYR A 29 0.46 -3.51 7.99
CA TYR A 29 1.42 -4.12 8.91
C TYR A 29 0.76 -4.66 10.18
N ARG A 30 -0.27 -3.99 10.68
CA ARG A 30 -0.96 -4.36 11.92
C ARG A 30 -2.14 -5.32 11.71
N ILE A 31 -2.40 -5.72 10.47
CA ILE A 31 -3.45 -6.69 10.19
C ILE A 31 -3.03 -8.05 10.80
N GLY A 32 -3.83 -8.58 11.69
CA GLY A 32 -3.56 -9.88 12.29
C GLY A 32 -4.13 -11.04 11.49
N ASP A 33 -5.17 -10.79 10.69
CA ASP A 33 -5.86 -11.81 9.91
C ASP A 33 -6.42 -11.15 8.66
N ILE A 34 -6.36 -11.85 7.55
CA ILE A 34 -6.87 -11.34 6.27
C ILE A 34 -8.36 -11.01 6.30
N GLU A 35 -9.11 -11.66 7.19
CA GLU A 35 -10.54 -11.36 7.36
C GLU A 35 -10.79 -9.93 7.85
N GLU A 36 -9.82 -9.31 8.50
CA GLU A 36 -9.92 -7.91 8.88
C GLU A 36 -10.02 -6.99 7.67
N MET A 37 -9.46 -7.41 6.53
CA MET A 37 -9.58 -6.64 5.28
C MET A 37 -11.02 -6.62 4.78
N ASP A 38 -11.75 -7.73 4.93
CA ASP A 38 -13.16 -7.80 4.58
C ASP A 38 -13.98 -6.84 5.43
N GLU A 39 -13.67 -6.73 6.70
CA GLU A 39 -14.36 -5.81 7.61
C GLU A 39 -14.13 -4.35 7.24
N LEU A 40 -12.98 -4.05 6.66
CA LEU A 40 -12.65 -2.70 6.18
C LEU A 40 -13.34 -2.37 4.86
N GLY A 41 -13.91 -3.36 4.15
CA GLY A 41 -14.50 -3.15 2.85
C GLY A 41 -13.47 -2.90 1.77
N TYR A 42 -12.35 -3.63 1.79
CA TYR A 42 -11.22 -3.39 0.89
C TYR A 42 -11.60 -3.44 -0.59
N GLU A 43 -12.58 -4.24 -0.96
CA GLU A 43 -12.98 -4.40 -2.36
C GLU A 43 -13.49 -3.10 -2.97
N GLU A 44 -14.16 -2.27 -2.18
CA GLU A 44 -14.65 -0.98 -2.66
C GLU A 44 -13.50 -0.04 -3.01
N TYR A 45 -12.39 -0.15 -2.31
CA TYR A 45 -11.20 0.66 -2.58
C TYR A 45 -10.39 0.09 -3.73
N PHE A 46 -10.11 -1.22 -3.70
CA PHE A 46 -9.22 -1.86 -4.67
C PHE A 46 -9.76 -1.80 -6.10
N TYR A 47 -11.07 -1.84 -6.25
CA TYR A 47 -11.72 -1.85 -7.56
C TYR A 47 -12.43 -0.54 -7.89
N SER A 48 -12.07 0.53 -7.17
CA SER A 48 -12.56 1.87 -7.44
C SER A 48 -11.82 2.51 -8.61
N GLU A 49 -12.22 3.74 -8.97
CA GLU A 49 -11.51 4.53 -9.98
C GLU A 49 -10.24 5.19 -9.44
N GLY A 50 -10.01 5.13 -8.12
CA GLY A 50 -8.86 5.72 -7.48
C GLY A 50 -7.61 4.86 -7.57
N VAL A 51 -6.54 5.34 -6.94
CA VAL A 51 -5.27 4.63 -6.84
C VAL A 51 -5.12 4.11 -5.42
N CYS A 52 -4.78 2.84 -5.30
CA CYS A 52 -4.47 2.23 -4.00
C CYS A 52 -2.97 2.03 -3.87
N LEU A 53 -2.39 2.60 -2.83
CA LEU A 53 -0.99 2.38 -2.45
C LEU A 53 -0.99 1.54 -1.19
N ILE A 54 -0.41 0.35 -1.25
CA ILE A 54 -0.49 -0.63 -0.18
C ILE A 54 0.90 -0.94 0.34
N GLU A 55 1.17 -0.61 1.60
CA GLU A 55 2.41 -0.97 2.28
C GLU A 55 2.23 -2.31 2.98
N TRP A 56 3.28 -3.11 2.97
CA TRP A 56 3.31 -4.46 3.57
C TRP A 56 2.33 -5.41 2.88
N SER A 57 2.15 -5.24 1.58
CA SER A 57 1.18 -6.00 0.80
C SER A 57 1.40 -7.52 0.83
N SER A 58 2.62 -7.98 1.11
CA SER A 58 2.92 -9.40 1.24
C SER A 58 2.09 -10.09 2.34
N LEU A 59 1.63 -9.33 3.34
CA LEU A 59 0.80 -9.86 4.42
C LEU A 59 -0.62 -10.18 3.97
N ILE A 60 -1.06 -9.58 2.86
CA ILE A 60 -2.40 -9.79 2.31
C ILE A 60 -2.33 -10.25 0.85
N LYS A 61 -1.33 -11.03 0.53
CA LYS A 61 -1.02 -11.46 -0.83
C LYS A 61 -2.22 -12.09 -1.56
N GLU A 62 -3.03 -12.85 -0.83
CA GLU A 62 -4.16 -13.58 -1.40
C GLU A 62 -5.22 -12.67 -2.02
N ILE A 63 -5.33 -11.43 -1.57
CA ILE A 63 -6.35 -10.50 -2.07
C ILE A 63 -5.83 -9.42 -2.99
N ILE A 64 -4.52 -9.38 -3.23
CA ILE A 64 -3.92 -8.40 -4.14
C ILE A 64 -4.31 -8.75 -5.58
N PRO A 65 -4.88 -7.79 -6.36
CA PRO A 65 -5.23 -8.05 -7.75
C PRO A 65 -4.03 -8.46 -8.59
N GLU A 66 -4.25 -9.33 -9.58
CA GLU A 66 -3.18 -9.85 -10.43
C GLU A 66 -2.52 -8.76 -11.29
N ASP A 67 -3.26 -7.71 -11.61
CA ASP A 67 -2.75 -6.60 -12.41
C ASP A 67 -2.06 -5.51 -11.58
N ALA A 68 -1.89 -5.74 -10.28
CA ALA A 68 -1.19 -4.79 -9.42
C ALA A 68 0.30 -4.73 -9.76
N ILE A 69 0.89 -3.55 -9.58
CA ILE A 69 2.33 -3.36 -9.72
C ILE A 69 2.95 -3.54 -8.33
N GLU A 70 3.93 -4.41 -8.23
CA GLU A 70 4.64 -4.64 -6.97
C GLU A 70 5.95 -3.86 -6.97
N ILE A 71 6.19 -3.11 -5.91
CA ILE A 71 7.43 -2.36 -5.71
C ILE A 71 8.09 -2.90 -4.45
N VAL A 72 9.29 -3.42 -4.61
CA VAL A 72 10.07 -3.95 -3.48
C VAL A 72 11.19 -2.97 -3.17
N ILE A 73 11.24 -2.51 -1.92
CA ILE A 73 12.28 -1.59 -1.45
C ILE A 73 13.11 -2.31 -0.39
N GLU A 74 14.39 -2.45 -0.65
CA GLU A 74 15.31 -3.18 0.20
C GLU A 74 16.42 -2.29 0.72
N LYS A 75 16.87 -2.57 1.93
CA LYS A 75 18.00 -1.92 2.55
C LYS A 75 19.23 -2.82 2.43
N ASN A 76 20.41 -2.22 2.35
CA ASN A 76 21.67 -2.95 2.46
C ASN A 76 22.65 -2.10 3.26
N LEU A 77 22.79 -2.40 4.53
CA LEU A 77 23.62 -1.63 5.44
C LEU A 77 25.11 -1.69 5.10
N GLU A 78 25.55 -2.72 4.39
CA GLU A 78 26.93 -2.82 3.92
C GLU A 78 27.25 -1.75 2.89
N LYS A 79 26.25 -1.25 2.18
CA LYS A 79 26.40 -0.20 1.17
C LYS A 79 26.08 1.19 1.70
N GLY A 80 25.66 1.30 2.96
CA GLY A 80 25.38 2.58 3.62
C GLY A 80 23.95 2.69 4.11
N PHE A 81 23.74 3.60 5.07
CA PHE A 81 22.42 3.81 5.68
C PHE A 81 21.40 4.38 4.70
N ASP A 82 21.87 5.15 3.72
CA ASP A 82 20.99 5.79 2.75
C ASP A 82 20.75 4.94 1.51
N TYR A 83 21.39 3.78 1.43
CA TYR A 83 21.20 2.89 0.30
C TYR A 83 19.81 2.26 0.30
N ARG A 84 19.19 2.25 -0.86
CA ARG A 84 17.91 1.53 -1.08
C ARG A 84 17.95 0.90 -2.46
N LYS A 85 17.51 -0.34 -2.55
CA LYS A 85 17.32 -1.00 -3.82
C LYS A 85 15.82 -1.05 -4.09
N ILE A 86 15.42 -0.52 -5.24
CA ILE A 86 14.01 -0.50 -5.64
C ILE A 86 13.84 -1.41 -6.84
N THR A 87 12.95 -2.38 -6.70
CA THR A 87 12.62 -3.32 -7.78
C THR A 87 11.15 -3.18 -8.10
N ILE A 88 10.82 -2.99 -9.37
CA ILE A 88 9.44 -2.87 -9.84
C ILE A 88 9.10 -4.12 -10.62
N LEU A 89 8.06 -4.83 -10.16
CA LEU A 89 7.62 -6.07 -10.77
C LEU A 89 6.23 -5.85 -11.36
N ASP A 90 6.12 -6.03 -12.66
CA ASP A 90 4.86 -5.92 -13.39
C ASP A 90 4.23 -7.32 -13.40
N ARG A 91 3.05 -7.44 -12.81
CA ARG A 91 2.39 -8.73 -12.60
C ARG A 91 1.46 -9.10 -13.73
#